data_67bd863050377f9f7dbf394477e4bd21
#
_entry.id   67bd863050377f9f7dbf394477e4bd21
#
_cell.length_a   1.000
_cell.length_b   1.000
_cell.length_c   1.000
_cell.angle_alpha   90.00
_cell.angle_beta   90.00
_cell.angle_gamma   90.00
#
_symmetry.space_group_name_H-M   'P 1'
#
loop_
_entity.id
_entity.type
_entity.pdbx_description
1 polymer ?
#
loop_
_entity_poly.entity_id
_entity_poly.type
_entity_poly.pdbx_seq_one_letter_code
_entity_poly.pdbx_strand_id
1 'polypeptide(L)'
;MLLGAALTRTNRRDQGETLLDETAALAQRSVPQLVPEIAYYRALSRWSSSRLPEAEEIIDAALPAATDVPRSRLLQLLGWIDVRRENYGAATHEFTAALEELNKSKQTDVKGRVRILSALVFIAAETIDLRLGRFVRREYESSTWTTDTRIERFRVLECLSWLSLLEGEVARAWEERQLGLTLTIDTSYHAIALIDAAIVAGIVGDRFSESRYLELAGSLLLRGDQVGLDVERRMAMLAFAGAAPAANVETARKVLTLYDRTRPRRTEMLALEGDRRLEAYEFYARGKLALVEGSTQQGIADLDQSLELWTRLGYRLRTAITANALRAATGDRRYAQTALDALRNTPNAWLREALERRTNEDDPLGQLTPAERRVLGELCKGKKAREIAATFDRSFNTINNHTRAIFSAFGVRSRASLVAECARLGILDDIKSVR
;
A
#
# COMPACT_ATOMS: atom_id res chain seq x y z
N MET A 1 17.49 27.75 19.91
CA MET A 1 16.88 26.45 19.55
C MET A 1 15.68 26.60 18.60
N LEU A 2 14.54 27.15 19.01
CA LEU A 2 13.33 27.22 18.16
C LEU A 2 13.53 27.98 16.86
N LEU A 3 14.29 29.09 16.85
CA LEU A 3 14.62 29.81 15.62
C LEU A 3 15.45 28.96 14.66
N GLY A 4 16.47 28.25 15.16
CA GLY A 4 17.26 27.33 14.37
C GLY A 4 16.37 26.23 13.74
N ALA A 5 15.51 25.59 14.54
CA ALA A 5 14.57 24.58 14.06
C ALA A 5 13.57 25.12 13.02
N ALA A 6 13.13 26.37 13.15
CA ALA A 6 12.27 27.01 12.13
C ALA A 6 13.04 27.28 10.82
N LEU A 7 14.27 27.76 10.90
CA LEU A 7 15.11 28.04 9.74
C LEU A 7 15.45 26.77 8.95
N THR A 8 15.65 25.62 9.61
CA THR A 8 15.94 24.34 8.93
C THR A 8 14.78 23.85 8.03
N ARG A 9 13.56 24.36 8.26
CA ARG A 9 12.36 24.06 7.45
C ARG A 9 12.13 25.04 6.30
N THR A 10 13.02 25.98 6.11
CA THR A 10 12.96 27.00 5.06
C THR A 10 14.17 26.89 4.14
N ASN A 11 14.27 27.78 3.13
CA ASN A 11 15.45 27.89 2.27
C ASN A 11 16.71 28.40 3.01
N ARG A 12 16.65 28.59 4.34
CA ARG A 12 17.74 29.03 5.20
C ARG A 12 18.27 27.91 6.10
N ARG A 13 18.25 26.68 5.60
CA ARG A 13 18.63 25.47 6.36
C ARG A 13 20.03 25.55 6.96
N ASP A 14 21.04 25.92 6.19
CA ASP A 14 22.43 25.99 6.68
C ASP A 14 22.59 26.94 7.86
N GLN A 15 21.91 28.10 7.81
CA GLN A 15 21.87 29.03 8.94
C GLN A 15 21.16 28.43 10.15
N GLY A 16 20.10 27.68 9.92
CA GLY A 16 19.38 26.97 10.98
C GLY A 16 20.25 25.90 11.66
N GLU A 17 20.99 25.14 10.87
CA GLU A 17 21.89 24.11 11.36
C GLU A 17 23.07 24.71 12.16
N THR A 18 23.71 25.74 11.63
CA THR A 18 24.76 26.48 12.36
C THR A 18 24.27 26.99 13.71
N LEU A 19 23.09 27.61 13.73
CA LEU A 19 22.48 28.10 14.98
C LEU A 19 22.15 26.98 15.97
N LEU A 20 21.72 25.80 15.50
CA LEU A 20 21.48 24.64 16.35
C LEU A 20 22.77 24.07 16.93
N ASP A 21 23.86 24.02 16.15
CA ASP A 21 25.16 23.54 16.58
C ASP A 21 25.78 24.48 17.63
N GLU A 22 25.72 25.80 17.41
CA GLU A 22 26.14 26.82 18.39
C GLU A 22 25.30 26.73 19.68
N THR A 23 23.98 26.54 19.55
CA THR A 23 23.06 26.40 20.71
C THR A 23 23.41 25.14 21.50
N ALA A 24 23.75 24.02 20.84
CA ALA A 24 24.16 22.78 21.50
C ALA A 24 25.45 22.97 22.29
N ALA A 25 26.47 23.61 21.69
CA ALA A 25 27.74 23.91 22.37
C ALA A 25 27.57 24.80 23.59
N LEU A 26 26.68 25.79 23.49
CA LEU A 26 26.36 26.67 24.62
C LEU A 26 25.57 25.91 25.72
N ALA A 27 24.58 25.12 25.35
CA ALA A 27 23.76 24.36 26.29
C ALA A 27 24.61 23.35 27.08
N GLN A 28 25.58 22.71 26.44
CA GLN A 28 26.47 21.77 27.09
C GLN A 28 27.27 22.39 28.24
N ARG A 29 27.57 23.69 28.17
CA ARG A 29 28.31 24.45 29.19
C ARG A 29 27.42 25.07 30.26
N SER A 30 26.22 25.49 29.87
CA SER A 30 25.38 26.36 30.70
C SER A 30 24.08 25.72 31.18
N VAL A 31 23.48 24.82 30.39
CA VAL A 31 22.16 24.23 30.65
C VAL A 31 22.12 22.79 30.09
N PRO A 32 22.89 21.83 30.67
CA PRO A 32 23.04 20.48 30.13
C PRO A 32 21.71 19.72 29.96
N GLN A 33 20.69 20.04 30.74
CA GLN A 33 19.37 19.42 30.67
C GLN A 33 18.64 19.70 29.33
N LEU A 34 19.04 20.74 28.58
CA LEU A 34 18.47 21.04 27.27
C LEU A 34 19.17 20.33 26.10
N VAL A 35 20.33 19.72 26.36
CA VAL A 35 21.11 19.05 25.29
C VAL A 35 20.30 17.99 24.55
N PRO A 36 19.53 17.07 25.18
CA PRO A 36 18.74 16.09 24.47
C PRO A 36 17.65 16.70 23.56
N GLU A 37 17.02 17.78 24.01
CA GLU A 37 16.00 18.44 23.17
C GLU A 37 16.62 19.14 21.97
N ILE A 38 17.78 19.79 22.13
CA ILE A 38 18.52 20.40 21.03
C ILE A 38 19.01 19.31 20.06
N ALA A 39 19.50 18.19 20.56
CA ALA A 39 19.93 17.04 19.78
C ALA A 39 18.79 16.51 18.89
N TYR A 40 17.55 16.45 19.41
CA TYR A 40 16.40 16.09 18.60
C TYR A 40 16.23 17.01 17.38
N TYR A 41 16.31 18.34 17.52
CA TYR A 41 16.15 19.26 16.39
C TYR A 41 17.34 19.19 15.42
N ARG A 42 18.55 18.97 15.91
CA ARG A 42 19.74 18.75 15.08
C ARG A 42 19.59 17.49 14.26
N ALA A 43 19.26 16.37 14.90
CA ALA A 43 19.06 15.09 14.24
C ALA A 43 17.88 15.15 13.26
N LEU A 44 16.79 15.83 13.59
CA LEU A 44 15.64 16.05 12.69
C LEU A 44 16.04 16.82 11.42
N SER A 45 16.93 17.82 11.54
CA SER A 45 17.44 18.54 10.37
C SER A 45 18.28 17.61 9.47
N ARG A 46 19.18 16.79 10.06
CA ARG A 46 20.00 15.82 9.32
C ARG A 46 19.11 14.75 8.64
N TRP A 47 18.15 14.21 9.39
CA TRP A 47 17.17 13.27 8.86
C TRP A 47 16.37 13.83 7.68
N SER A 48 15.86 15.05 7.79
CA SER A 48 15.10 15.70 6.73
C SER A 48 15.94 16.04 5.48
N SER A 49 17.26 16.04 5.61
CA SER A 49 18.24 16.20 4.53
C SER A 49 18.80 14.86 4.04
N SER A 50 18.22 13.71 4.45
CA SER A 50 18.69 12.36 4.15
C SER A 50 20.11 12.03 4.62
N ARG A 51 20.65 12.83 5.55
CA ARG A 51 21.93 12.56 6.22
C ARG A 51 21.70 11.64 7.42
N LEU A 52 21.25 10.41 7.14
CA LEU A 52 20.83 9.47 8.18
C LEU A 52 21.94 9.06 9.15
N PRO A 53 23.20 8.77 8.70
CA PRO A 53 24.29 8.45 9.62
C PRO A 53 24.60 9.58 10.62
N GLU A 54 24.60 10.83 10.16
CA GLU A 54 24.81 11.99 11.03
C GLU A 54 23.67 12.18 12.03
N ALA A 55 22.42 11.92 11.59
CA ALA A 55 21.27 11.99 12.49
C ALA A 55 21.37 10.94 13.59
N GLU A 56 21.74 9.71 13.25
CA GLU A 56 21.93 8.60 14.17
C GLU A 56 23.04 8.87 15.18
N GLU A 57 24.21 9.35 14.73
CA GLU A 57 25.32 9.73 15.61
C GLU A 57 24.91 10.78 16.66
N ILE A 58 24.12 11.78 16.25
CA ILE A 58 23.60 12.81 17.17
C ILE A 58 22.63 12.18 18.19
N ILE A 59 21.78 11.25 17.74
CA ILE A 59 20.80 10.57 18.60
C ILE A 59 21.53 9.70 19.61
N ASP A 60 22.45 8.85 19.17
CA ASP A 60 23.19 7.91 20.02
C ASP A 60 24.01 8.64 21.10
N ALA A 61 24.61 9.77 20.75
CA ALA A 61 25.33 10.59 21.72
C ALA A 61 24.41 11.24 22.77
N ALA A 62 23.14 11.53 22.44
CA ALA A 62 22.21 12.22 23.33
C ALA A 62 21.34 11.27 24.17
N LEU A 63 21.04 10.05 23.68
CA LEU A 63 20.12 9.10 24.30
C LEU A 63 20.49 8.72 25.75
N PRO A 64 21.78 8.49 26.12
CA PRO A 64 22.14 8.11 27.50
C PRO A 64 21.75 9.16 28.55
N ALA A 65 21.74 10.45 28.18
CA ALA A 65 21.40 11.56 29.07
C ALA A 65 19.96 12.01 28.93
N ALA A 66 19.21 11.48 27.96
CA ALA A 66 17.83 11.86 27.69
C ALA A 66 16.86 11.09 28.57
N THR A 67 15.84 11.78 29.07
CA THR A 67 14.71 11.22 29.83
C THR A 67 13.39 11.78 29.31
N ASP A 68 12.29 11.14 29.65
CA ASP A 68 10.93 11.65 29.39
C ASP A 68 10.66 11.97 27.91
N VAL A 69 10.01 13.10 27.65
CA VAL A 69 9.62 13.56 26.31
C VAL A 69 10.81 13.71 25.35
N PRO A 70 11.95 14.33 25.73
CA PRO A 70 13.15 14.36 24.88
C PRO A 70 13.65 12.98 24.46
N ARG A 71 13.70 12.02 25.38
CA ARG A 71 14.09 10.64 25.08
C ARG A 71 13.12 9.98 24.09
N SER A 72 11.84 10.11 24.36
CA SER A 72 10.79 9.60 23.44
C SER A 72 10.93 10.17 22.02
N ARG A 73 11.19 11.46 21.89
CA ARG A 73 11.37 12.11 20.56
C ARG A 73 12.60 11.63 19.81
N LEU A 74 13.70 11.39 20.51
CA LEU A 74 14.91 10.82 19.91
C LEU A 74 14.66 9.38 19.44
N LEU A 75 14.00 8.54 20.26
CA LEU A 75 13.62 7.18 19.88
C LEU A 75 12.65 7.17 18.70
N GLN A 76 11.68 8.10 18.64
CA GLN A 76 10.81 8.22 17.47
C GLN A 76 11.60 8.50 16.18
N LEU A 77 12.61 9.37 16.26
CA LEU A 77 13.40 9.71 15.07
C LEU A 77 14.29 8.54 14.66
N LEU A 78 14.85 7.80 15.62
CA LEU A 78 15.60 6.56 15.35
C LEU A 78 14.71 5.52 14.66
N GLY A 79 13.48 5.32 15.16
CA GLY A 79 12.50 4.44 14.51
C GLY A 79 12.20 4.85 13.07
N TRP A 80 12.11 6.14 12.76
CA TRP A 80 11.97 6.60 11.37
C TRP A 80 13.22 6.40 10.51
N ILE A 81 14.42 6.44 11.09
CA ILE A 81 15.66 6.06 10.41
C ILE A 81 15.60 4.58 10.04
N ASP A 82 15.19 3.72 10.96
CA ASP A 82 15.04 2.28 10.74
C ASP A 82 13.97 1.96 9.70
N VAL A 83 12.82 2.67 9.69
CA VAL A 83 11.82 2.53 8.61
C VAL A 83 12.45 2.83 7.24
N ARG A 84 13.26 3.88 7.13
CA ARG A 84 13.96 4.19 5.87
C ARG A 84 14.99 3.14 5.45
N ARG A 85 15.55 2.40 6.41
CA ARG A 85 16.45 1.27 6.19
C ARG A 85 15.73 -0.05 5.99
N GLU A 86 14.40 -0.03 5.94
CA GLU A 86 13.57 -1.23 5.78
C GLU A 86 13.70 -2.20 6.97
N ASN A 87 14.20 -1.73 8.13
CA ASN A 87 14.36 -2.50 9.35
C ASN A 87 13.16 -2.33 10.29
N TYR A 88 12.01 -2.90 9.88
CA TYR A 88 10.73 -2.71 10.59
C TYR A 88 10.74 -3.32 12.00
N GLY A 89 11.56 -4.34 12.24
CA GLY A 89 11.71 -4.94 13.57
C GLY A 89 12.33 -3.96 14.57
N ALA A 90 13.47 -3.33 14.22
CA ALA A 90 14.10 -2.31 15.03
C ALA A 90 13.19 -1.07 15.15
N ALA A 91 12.59 -0.60 14.05
CA ALA A 91 11.66 0.53 14.07
C ALA A 91 10.50 0.29 15.06
N THR A 92 9.91 -0.90 15.06
CA THR A 92 8.83 -1.27 16.01
C THR A 92 9.34 -1.23 17.45
N HIS A 93 10.54 -1.72 17.71
CA HIS A 93 11.17 -1.66 19.03
C HIS A 93 11.33 -0.22 19.50
N GLU A 94 11.94 0.65 18.65
CA GLU A 94 12.19 2.04 18.99
C GLU A 94 10.89 2.84 19.23
N PHE A 95 9.87 2.66 18.39
CA PHE A 95 8.56 3.31 18.59
C PHE A 95 7.85 2.81 19.84
N THR A 96 7.96 1.52 20.16
CA THR A 96 7.40 0.96 21.39
C THR A 96 8.10 1.52 22.62
N ALA A 97 9.44 1.57 22.61
CA ALA A 97 10.23 2.18 23.67
C ALA A 97 9.88 3.69 23.83
N ALA A 98 9.70 4.41 22.72
CA ALA A 98 9.28 5.81 22.75
C ALA A 98 7.91 6.00 23.41
N LEU A 99 6.95 5.08 23.15
CA LEU A 99 5.62 5.11 23.78
C LEU A 99 5.69 4.82 25.28
N GLU A 100 6.53 3.86 25.68
CA GLU A 100 6.78 3.54 27.11
C GLU A 100 7.37 4.73 27.88
N GLU A 101 8.32 5.47 27.27
CA GLU A 101 8.89 6.66 27.87
C GLU A 101 7.81 7.75 28.09
N LEU A 102 6.90 7.97 27.13
CA LEU A 102 5.78 8.89 27.31
C LEU A 102 4.81 8.43 28.40
N ASN A 103 4.59 7.13 28.54
CA ASN A 103 3.71 6.58 29.57
C ASN A 103 4.31 6.73 30.99
N LYS A 104 5.64 6.74 31.13
CA LYS A 104 6.33 6.98 32.40
C LYS A 104 6.43 8.46 32.75
N SER A 105 6.39 9.33 31.74
CA SER A 105 6.56 10.77 31.91
C SER A 105 5.35 11.40 32.65
N LYS A 106 5.63 12.36 33.52
CA LYS A 106 4.61 13.23 34.12
C LYS A 106 4.09 14.30 33.15
N GLN A 107 4.79 14.49 32.04
CA GLN A 107 4.42 15.45 31.00
C GLN A 107 3.52 14.77 29.96
N THR A 108 2.42 15.41 29.62
CA THR A 108 1.50 14.92 28.59
C THR A 108 1.94 15.44 27.21
N ASP A 109 2.51 14.58 26.37
CA ASP A 109 2.76 14.88 24.96
C ASP A 109 1.77 14.10 24.07
N VAL A 110 0.53 14.62 23.98
CA VAL A 110 -0.53 14.00 23.16
C VAL A 110 -0.10 13.88 21.70
N LYS A 111 0.53 14.91 21.13
CA LYS A 111 1.02 14.87 19.73
C LYS A 111 2.11 13.82 19.53
N GLY A 112 3.07 13.73 20.45
CA GLY A 112 4.11 12.71 20.42
C GLY A 112 3.53 11.31 20.44
N ARG A 113 2.59 11.06 21.36
CA ARG A 113 1.89 9.77 21.45
C ARG A 113 1.21 9.39 20.14
N VAL A 114 0.43 10.30 19.56
CA VAL A 114 -0.32 10.02 18.32
C VAL A 114 0.61 9.77 17.14
N ARG A 115 1.73 10.49 17.05
CA ARG A 115 2.75 10.26 16.01
C ARG A 115 3.38 8.87 16.13
N ILE A 116 3.65 8.41 17.35
CA ILE A 116 4.15 7.04 17.59
C ILE A 116 3.10 6.02 17.14
N LEU A 117 1.83 6.19 17.54
CA LEU A 117 0.75 5.30 17.12
C LEU A 117 0.58 5.28 15.59
N SER A 118 0.71 6.44 14.93
CA SER A 118 0.68 6.54 13.47
C SER A 118 1.82 5.75 12.82
N ALA A 119 3.04 5.80 13.38
CA ALA A 119 4.18 5.04 12.86
C ALA A 119 4.00 3.53 13.06
N LEU A 120 3.59 3.10 14.26
CA LEU A 120 3.37 1.69 14.57
C LEU A 120 2.25 1.08 13.71
N VAL A 121 1.13 1.78 13.52
CA VAL A 121 0.04 1.26 12.70
C VAL A 121 0.39 1.24 11.22
N PHE A 122 1.20 2.19 10.74
CA PHE A 122 1.75 2.17 9.39
C PHE A 122 2.57 0.90 9.14
N ILE A 123 3.52 0.59 10.04
CA ILE A 123 4.30 -0.65 9.97
C ILE A 123 3.37 -1.87 9.99
N ALA A 124 2.42 -1.90 10.94
CA ALA A 124 1.46 -3.00 11.06
C ALA A 124 0.66 -3.26 9.78
N ALA A 125 0.18 -2.21 9.12
CA ALA A 125 -0.61 -2.33 7.90
C ALA A 125 0.25 -2.82 6.72
N GLU A 126 1.41 -2.22 6.50
CA GLU A 126 2.26 -2.57 5.34
C GLU A 126 2.91 -3.95 5.46
N THR A 127 3.30 -4.35 6.68
CA THR A 127 3.89 -5.69 6.93
C THR A 127 2.84 -6.77 7.24
N ILE A 128 1.57 -6.38 7.39
CA ILE A 128 0.46 -7.24 7.81
C ILE A 128 0.75 -7.87 9.19
N ASP A 129 1.15 -7.06 10.16
CA ASP A 129 1.24 -7.46 11.56
C ASP A 129 -0.07 -7.13 12.30
N LEU A 130 -1.02 -8.08 12.25
CA LEU A 130 -2.32 -7.91 12.92
C LEU A 130 -2.21 -7.83 14.45
N ARG A 131 -1.14 -8.37 15.05
CA ARG A 131 -0.93 -8.29 16.51
C ARG A 131 -0.57 -6.86 16.90
N LEU A 132 0.39 -6.27 16.21
CA LEU A 132 0.77 -4.87 16.37
C LEU A 132 -0.41 -3.95 16.06
N GLY A 133 -1.16 -4.23 14.99
CA GLY A 133 -2.37 -3.48 14.62
C GLY A 133 -3.42 -3.46 15.72
N ARG A 134 -3.71 -4.61 16.34
CA ARG A 134 -4.65 -4.69 17.47
C ARG A 134 -4.14 -3.99 18.72
N PHE A 135 -2.84 -4.00 18.97
CA PHE A 135 -2.24 -3.20 20.04
C PHE A 135 -2.48 -1.72 19.80
N VAL A 136 -2.13 -1.19 18.62
CA VAL A 136 -2.33 0.22 18.30
C VAL A 136 -3.80 0.62 18.36
N ARG A 137 -4.70 -0.24 17.93
CA ARG A 137 -6.15 0.01 17.99
C ARG A 137 -6.62 0.23 19.42
N ARG A 138 -6.22 -0.61 20.38
CA ARG A 138 -6.56 -0.42 21.81
C ARG A 138 -6.01 0.89 22.34
N GLU A 139 -4.76 1.21 22.01
CA GLU A 139 -4.13 2.48 22.41
C GLU A 139 -4.86 3.70 21.80
N TYR A 140 -5.30 3.58 20.54
CA TYR A 140 -6.10 4.60 19.86
C TYR A 140 -7.45 4.82 20.53
N GLU A 141 -8.18 3.74 20.83
CA GLU A 141 -9.51 3.78 21.44
C GLU A 141 -9.49 4.32 22.88
N SER A 142 -8.39 4.09 23.60
CA SER A 142 -8.18 4.60 24.96
C SER A 142 -7.66 6.05 25.03
N SER A 143 -7.25 6.61 23.87
CA SER A 143 -6.62 7.94 23.81
C SER A 143 -7.62 9.07 23.81
N THR A 144 -7.26 10.20 24.45
CA THR A 144 -8.02 11.46 24.38
C THR A 144 -7.60 12.24 23.13
N TRP A 145 -8.57 12.64 22.32
CA TRP A 145 -8.35 13.34 21.06
C TRP A 145 -8.68 14.82 21.18
N THR A 146 -7.79 15.67 20.67
CA THR A 146 -7.94 17.11 20.63
C THR A 146 -8.00 17.61 19.18
N THR A 147 -8.51 18.82 18.96
CA THR A 147 -8.65 19.40 17.62
C THR A 147 -7.30 19.57 16.92
N ASP A 148 -6.23 19.84 17.65
CA ASP A 148 -4.89 20.05 17.13
C ASP A 148 -4.15 18.75 16.76
N THR A 149 -4.74 17.57 17.06
CA THR A 149 -4.24 16.25 16.67
C THR A 149 -5.05 15.60 15.55
N ARG A 150 -5.94 16.34 14.87
CA ARG A 150 -6.86 15.78 13.87
C ARG A 150 -6.17 15.10 12.70
N ILE A 151 -5.03 15.61 12.25
CA ILE A 151 -4.28 15.04 11.12
C ILE A 151 -3.57 13.74 11.53
N GLU A 152 -2.92 13.74 12.69
CA GLU A 152 -2.32 12.53 13.23
C GLU A 152 -3.37 11.44 13.48
N ARG A 153 -4.55 11.83 13.98
CA ARG A 153 -5.69 10.93 14.13
C ARG A 153 -6.15 10.35 12.80
N PHE A 154 -6.24 11.17 11.76
CA PHE A 154 -6.54 10.71 10.40
C PHE A 154 -5.54 9.65 9.93
N ARG A 155 -4.23 9.89 10.09
CA ARG A 155 -3.18 8.94 9.70
C ARG A 155 -3.30 7.59 10.42
N VAL A 156 -3.68 7.60 11.70
CA VAL A 156 -3.94 6.35 12.42
C VAL A 156 -5.15 5.63 11.83
N LEU A 157 -6.26 6.34 11.60
CA LEU A 157 -7.48 5.76 11.01
C LEU A 157 -7.27 5.22 9.60
N GLU A 158 -6.46 5.91 8.79
CA GLU A 158 -6.07 5.47 7.46
C GLU A 158 -5.49 4.05 7.49
N CYS A 159 -4.51 3.81 8.34
CA CYS A 159 -3.89 2.51 8.46
C CYS A 159 -4.77 1.48 9.19
N LEU A 160 -5.53 1.90 10.22
CA LEU A 160 -6.48 1.01 10.92
C LEU A 160 -7.55 0.47 9.97
N SER A 161 -8.02 1.27 9.02
CA SER A 161 -9.02 0.79 8.05
C SER A 161 -8.45 -0.27 7.09
N TRP A 162 -7.17 -0.17 6.71
CA TRP A 162 -6.51 -1.25 5.98
C TRP A 162 -6.41 -2.54 6.80
N LEU A 163 -6.11 -2.42 8.10
CA LEU A 163 -6.11 -3.57 9.01
C LEU A 163 -7.51 -4.16 9.18
N SER A 164 -8.55 -3.33 9.29
CA SER A 164 -9.95 -3.80 9.32
C SER A 164 -10.30 -4.59 8.05
N LEU A 165 -9.88 -4.12 6.87
CA LEU A 165 -10.05 -4.88 5.61
C LEU A 165 -9.29 -6.21 5.64
N LEU A 166 -8.08 -6.25 6.21
CA LEU A 166 -7.28 -7.47 6.33
C LEU A 166 -7.88 -8.47 7.35
N GLU A 167 -8.63 -7.99 8.33
CA GLU A 167 -9.38 -8.78 9.29
C GLU A 167 -10.79 -9.20 8.78
N GLY A 168 -11.21 -8.67 7.63
CA GLY A 168 -12.53 -8.90 7.03
C GLY A 168 -13.64 -8.01 7.59
N GLU A 169 -13.29 -7.02 8.43
CA GLU A 169 -14.23 -6.08 9.06
C GLU A 169 -14.53 -4.90 8.13
N VAL A 170 -15.14 -5.17 6.97
CA VAL A 170 -15.34 -4.20 5.89
C VAL A 170 -16.20 -3.00 6.33
N ALA A 171 -17.25 -3.25 7.13
CA ALA A 171 -18.11 -2.18 7.65
C ALA A 171 -17.31 -1.21 8.55
N ARG A 172 -16.47 -1.75 9.43
CA ARG A 172 -15.60 -0.95 10.30
C ARG A 172 -14.59 -0.13 9.49
N ALA A 173 -13.98 -0.74 8.47
CA ALA A 173 -13.08 -0.02 7.58
C ALA A 173 -13.78 1.18 6.92
N TRP A 174 -15.04 1.02 6.54
CA TRP A 174 -15.84 2.10 5.97
C TRP A 174 -16.09 3.22 6.99
N GLU A 175 -16.50 2.89 8.21
CA GLU A 175 -16.71 3.87 9.30
C GLU A 175 -15.42 4.65 9.61
N GLU A 176 -14.27 3.96 9.68
CA GLU A 176 -12.96 4.58 9.90
C GLU A 176 -12.59 5.56 8.78
N ARG A 177 -12.92 5.25 7.50
CA ARG A 177 -12.72 6.15 6.37
C ARG A 177 -13.65 7.35 6.40
N GLN A 178 -14.94 7.16 6.73
CA GLN A 178 -15.88 8.27 6.87
C GLN A 178 -15.44 9.27 7.94
N LEU A 179 -14.98 8.76 9.08
CA LEU A 179 -14.39 9.61 10.13
C LEU A 179 -13.14 10.34 9.64
N GLY A 180 -12.25 9.65 8.90
CA GLY A 180 -11.07 10.26 8.30
C GLY A 180 -11.40 11.42 7.37
N LEU A 181 -12.44 11.30 6.55
CA LEU A 181 -12.92 12.38 5.67
C LEU A 181 -13.30 13.63 6.48
N THR A 182 -14.01 13.48 7.61
CA THR A 182 -14.40 14.64 8.45
C THR A 182 -13.21 15.34 9.08
N LEU A 183 -12.17 14.58 9.45
CA LEU A 183 -10.95 15.11 10.08
C LEU A 183 -10.07 15.90 9.12
N THR A 184 -10.17 15.67 7.83
CA THR A 184 -9.29 16.25 6.82
C THR A 184 -9.87 17.44 6.06
N ILE A 185 -11.14 17.77 6.27
CA ILE A 185 -11.77 18.94 5.61
C ILE A 185 -10.89 20.18 5.82
N ASP A 186 -10.68 20.95 4.75
CA ASP A 186 -9.84 22.17 4.73
C ASP A 186 -8.36 21.93 5.04
N THR A 187 -7.85 20.73 4.78
CA THR A 187 -6.43 20.39 4.92
C THR A 187 -5.84 19.88 3.61
N SER A 188 -4.50 19.88 3.50
CA SER A 188 -3.77 19.27 2.37
C SER A 188 -3.97 17.74 2.30
N TYR A 189 -4.43 17.10 3.36
CA TYR A 189 -4.69 15.66 3.41
C TYR A 189 -6.06 15.24 2.87
N HIS A 190 -6.95 16.22 2.56
CA HIS A 190 -8.32 15.87 2.15
C HIS A 190 -8.36 15.08 0.83
N ALA A 191 -7.46 15.37 -0.10
CA ALA A 191 -7.38 14.63 -1.36
C ALA A 191 -7.04 13.14 -1.12
N ILE A 192 -6.06 12.83 -0.24
CA ILE A 192 -5.72 11.43 0.05
C ILE A 192 -6.84 10.72 0.81
N ALA A 193 -7.50 11.40 1.74
CA ALA A 193 -8.66 10.84 2.45
C ALA A 193 -9.82 10.48 1.50
N LEU A 194 -10.07 11.31 0.49
CA LEU A 194 -11.07 11.04 -0.56
C LEU A 194 -10.68 9.82 -1.41
N ILE A 195 -9.40 9.70 -1.80
CA ILE A 195 -8.91 8.56 -2.59
C ILE A 195 -9.08 7.26 -1.81
N ASP A 196 -8.68 7.26 -0.56
CA ASP A 196 -8.78 6.10 0.32
C ASP A 196 -10.24 5.71 0.58
N ALA A 197 -11.12 6.68 0.80
CA ALA A 197 -12.54 6.43 0.91
C ALA A 197 -13.14 5.88 -0.39
N ALA A 198 -12.68 6.35 -1.55
CA ALA A 198 -13.10 5.82 -2.85
C ALA A 198 -12.71 4.35 -3.02
N ILE A 199 -11.48 3.97 -2.61
CA ILE A 199 -11.03 2.58 -2.68
C ILE A 199 -11.93 1.68 -1.82
N VAL A 200 -12.24 2.09 -0.59
CA VAL A 200 -13.12 1.29 0.29
C VAL A 200 -14.57 1.29 -0.24
N ALA A 201 -15.08 2.40 -0.77
CA ALA A 201 -16.37 2.45 -1.45
C ALA A 201 -16.46 1.43 -2.60
N GLY A 202 -15.39 1.34 -3.41
CA GLY A 202 -15.30 0.33 -4.47
C GLY A 202 -15.32 -1.11 -3.93
N ILE A 203 -14.67 -1.37 -2.80
CA ILE A 203 -14.66 -2.69 -2.13
C ILE A 203 -16.06 -3.06 -1.63
N VAL A 204 -16.79 -2.12 -1.03
CA VAL A 204 -18.17 -2.36 -0.54
C VAL A 204 -19.23 -2.32 -1.65
N GLY A 205 -18.83 -2.00 -2.89
CA GLY A 205 -19.73 -1.94 -4.04
C GLY A 205 -20.50 -0.62 -4.21
N ASP A 206 -20.21 0.41 -3.43
CA ASP A 206 -20.80 1.75 -3.55
C ASP A 206 -20.12 2.55 -4.67
N ARG A 207 -20.49 2.25 -5.90
CA ARG A 207 -19.94 2.88 -7.10
C ARG A 207 -20.23 4.38 -7.21
N PHE A 208 -21.31 4.84 -6.60
CA PHE A 208 -21.64 6.26 -6.58
C PHE A 208 -20.65 7.06 -5.73
N SER A 209 -20.43 6.62 -4.50
CA SER A 209 -19.45 7.25 -3.60
C SER A 209 -18.02 7.12 -4.14
N GLU A 210 -17.64 5.96 -4.71
CA GLU A 210 -16.34 5.75 -5.36
C GLU A 210 -16.08 6.83 -6.43
N SER A 211 -16.99 6.98 -7.40
CA SER A 211 -16.86 7.96 -8.49
C SER A 211 -16.80 9.40 -7.96
N ARG A 212 -17.73 9.76 -7.06
CA ARG A 212 -17.80 11.10 -6.49
C ARG A 212 -16.54 11.49 -5.72
N TYR A 213 -16.00 10.60 -4.91
CA TYR A 213 -14.79 10.88 -4.15
C TYR A 213 -13.57 11.05 -5.06
N LEU A 214 -13.44 10.24 -6.12
CA LEU A 214 -12.37 10.40 -7.10
C LEU A 214 -12.50 11.71 -7.90
N GLU A 215 -13.69 12.12 -8.29
CA GLU A 215 -13.91 13.43 -8.95
C GLU A 215 -13.47 14.59 -8.06
N LEU A 216 -13.86 14.58 -6.79
CA LEU A 216 -13.48 15.60 -5.82
C LEU A 216 -11.96 15.60 -5.57
N ALA A 217 -11.35 14.42 -5.38
CA ALA A 217 -9.91 14.31 -5.19
C ALA A 217 -9.12 14.84 -6.39
N GLY A 218 -9.50 14.43 -7.62
CA GLY A 218 -8.89 14.92 -8.84
C GLY A 218 -8.98 16.45 -8.99
N SER A 219 -10.13 17.01 -8.65
CA SER A 219 -10.34 18.45 -8.65
C SER A 219 -9.43 19.19 -7.67
N LEU A 220 -9.27 18.64 -6.45
CA LEU A 220 -8.37 19.21 -5.44
C LEU A 220 -6.91 19.13 -5.85
N LEU A 221 -6.48 17.99 -6.41
CA LEU A 221 -5.10 17.79 -6.86
C LEU A 221 -4.70 18.74 -8.00
N LEU A 222 -5.65 19.09 -8.88
CA LEU A 222 -5.42 19.96 -10.02
C LEU A 222 -5.54 21.46 -9.70
N ARG A 223 -6.24 21.87 -8.63
CA ARG A 223 -6.48 23.26 -8.25
C ARG A 223 -5.36 23.89 -7.40
N GLY A 224 -4.49 23.10 -6.81
CA GLY A 224 -3.54 23.61 -5.83
C GLY A 224 -2.46 24.50 -6.42
N ASP A 225 -2.08 25.57 -5.69
CA ASP A 225 -0.91 26.38 -5.98
C ASP A 225 0.35 25.50 -6.03
N GLN A 226 1.12 25.67 -7.09
CA GLN A 226 2.23 24.77 -7.45
C GLN A 226 3.50 24.98 -6.64
N VAL A 227 3.47 25.83 -5.61
CA VAL A 227 4.63 26.12 -4.78
C VAL A 227 4.75 25.11 -3.65
N GLY A 228 5.77 24.24 -3.75
CA GLY A 228 6.16 23.33 -2.67
C GLY A 228 5.23 22.12 -2.53
N LEU A 229 5.28 21.19 -3.51
CA LEU A 229 4.65 19.87 -3.32
C LEU A 229 5.42 19.11 -2.25
N ASP A 230 4.79 18.94 -1.11
CA ASP A 230 5.24 18.01 -0.09
C ASP A 230 5.10 16.53 -0.55
N VAL A 231 5.74 15.64 0.17
CA VAL A 231 5.74 14.20 -0.14
C VAL A 231 4.30 13.66 -0.14
N GLU A 232 3.46 14.13 0.79
CA GLU A 232 2.08 13.70 0.94
C GLU A 232 1.25 14.01 -0.30
N ARG A 233 1.40 15.19 -0.88
CA ARG A 233 0.67 15.55 -2.12
C ARG A 233 1.14 14.73 -3.32
N ARG A 234 2.44 14.45 -3.42
CA ARG A 234 2.97 13.56 -4.46
C ARG A 234 2.41 12.14 -4.32
N MET A 235 2.36 11.63 -3.09
CA MET A 235 1.74 10.33 -2.80
C MET A 235 0.27 10.33 -3.17
N ALA A 236 -0.47 11.40 -2.85
CA ALA A 236 -1.88 11.52 -3.23
C ALA A 236 -2.07 11.53 -4.76
N MET A 237 -1.19 12.21 -5.52
CA MET A 237 -1.23 12.20 -6.99
C MET A 237 -1.06 10.79 -7.56
N LEU A 238 -0.09 10.04 -7.06
CA LEU A 238 0.17 8.66 -7.49
C LEU A 238 -0.95 7.71 -7.05
N ALA A 239 -1.44 7.85 -5.81
CA ALA A 239 -2.55 7.06 -5.31
C ALA A 239 -3.83 7.29 -6.15
N PHE A 240 -4.11 8.56 -6.52
CA PHE A 240 -5.21 8.91 -7.40
C PHE A 240 -5.09 8.23 -8.77
N ALA A 241 -3.93 8.35 -9.42
CA ALA A 241 -3.72 7.76 -10.75
C ALA A 241 -3.82 6.22 -10.71
N GLY A 242 -3.36 5.59 -9.62
CA GLY A 242 -3.46 4.14 -9.42
C GLY A 242 -4.89 3.66 -9.09
N ALA A 243 -5.72 4.51 -8.49
CA ALA A 243 -7.10 4.18 -8.14
C ALA A 243 -8.11 4.55 -9.24
N ALA A 244 -7.76 5.47 -10.17
CA ALA A 244 -8.68 6.02 -11.16
C ALA A 244 -9.26 4.92 -12.08
N PRO A 245 -10.59 4.76 -12.14
CA PRO A 245 -11.24 3.90 -13.10
C PRO A 245 -11.23 4.54 -14.51
N ALA A 246 -11.66 3.78 -15.53
CA ALA A 246 -11.72 4.25 -16.91
C ALA A 246 -12.42 5.61 -17.09
N ALA A 247 -13.42 5.91 -16.27
CA ALA A 247 -14.15 7.20 -16.31
C ALA A 247 -13.28 8.42 -15.92
N ASN A 248 -12.17 8.23 -15.21
CA ASN A 248 -11.28 9.29 -14.70
C ASN A 248 -9.91 9.34 -15.37
N VAL A 249 -9.71 8.62 -16.48
CA VAL A 249 -8.43 8.50 -17.19
C VAL A 249 -7.82 9.86 -17.55
N GLU A 250 -8.63 10.75 -18.11
CA GLU A 250 -8.15 12.08 -18.52
C GLU A 250 -7.67 12.91 -17.32
N THR A 251 -8.38 12.83 -16.19
CA THR A 251 -7.96 13.49 -14.95
C THR A 251 -6.69 12.85 -14.40
N ALA A 252 -6.58 11.52 -14.41
CA ALA A 252 -5.38 10.80 -13.97
C ALA A 252 -4.15 11.18 -14.81
N ARG A 253 -4.31 11.30 -16.13
CA ARG A 253 -3.25 11.75 -17.03
C ARG A 253 -2.78 13.17 -16.70
N LYS A 254 -3.72 14.10 -16.45
CA LYS A 254 -3.40 15.48 -16.05
C LYS A 254 -2.66 15.53 -14.70
N VAL A 255 -3.11 14.72 -13.74
CA VAL A 255 -2.47 14.62 -12.42
C VAL A 255 -1.04 14.07 -12.53
N LEU A 256 -0.81 13.01 -13.32
CA LEU A 256 0.54 12.48 -13.55
C LEU A 256 1.42 13.48 -14.33
N THR A 257 0.87 14.19 -15.30
CA THR A 257 1.61 15.26 -16.01
C THR A 257 2.04 16.36 -15.05
N LEU A 258 1.19 16.74 -14.10
CA LEU A 258 1.52 17.70 -13.05
C LEU A 258 2.58 17.14 -12.10
N TYR A 259 2.46 15.88 -11.70
CA TYR A 259 3.46 15.17 -10.90
C TYR A 259 4.84 15.22 -11.59
N ASP A 260 4.93 14.90 -12.89
CA ASP A 260 6.17 14.90 -13.64
C ASP A 260 6.83 16.30 -13.72
N ARG A 261 6.02 17.34 -13.93
CA ARG A 261 6.50 18.74 -13.97
C ARG A 261 7.03 19.22 -12.61
N THR A 262 6.51 18.70 -11.54
CA THR A 262 6.85 19.08 -10.16
C THR A 262 7.82 18.11 -9.50
N ARG A 263 8.25 17.07 -10.23
CA ARG A 263 9.25 16.11 -9.75
C ARG A 263 10.56 16.83 -9.45
N PRO A 264 11.17 16.64 -8.25
CA PRO A 264 12.48 17.18 -7.96
C PRO A 264 13.49 16.68 -9.00
N ARG A 265 14.50 17.49 -9.32
CA ARG A 265 15.60 17.02 -10.18
C ARG A 265 16.24 15.78 -9.55
N ARG A 266 16.73 14.85 -10.38
CA ARG A 266 17.31 13.57 -9.95
C ARG A 266 18.36 13.70 -8.84
N THR A 267 19.08 14.83 -8.79
CA THR A 267 20.04 15.18 -7.72
C THR A 267 19.37 15.48 -6.37
N GLU A 268 18.15 16.05 -6.36
CA GLU A 268 17.37 16.27 -5.14
C GLU A 268 16.62 15.00 -4.70
N MET A 269 16.31 14.12 -5.65
CA MET A 269 15.78 12.77 -5.35
C MET A 269 16.85 11.85 -4.77
N LEU A 270 18.13 11.99 -5.15
CA LEU A 270 19.23 11.26 -4.55
C LEU A 270 19.48 11.68 -3.08
N ALA A 271 19.12 12.92 -2.72
CA ALA A 271 19.08 13.37 -1.33
C ALA A 271 17.89 12.78 -0.55
N LEU A 272 16.85 12.30 -1.24
CA LEU A 272 15.77 11.45 -0.73
C LEU A 272 16.11 9.97 -0.97
N GLU A 273 17.38 9.61 -1.16
CA GLU A 273 17.85 8.24 -1.30
C GLU A 273 17.30 7.40 -0.15
N GLY A 274 16.41 6.48 -0.52
CA GLY A 274 15.72 5.58 0.39
C GLY A 274 14.22 5.58 0.26
N ASP A 275 13.56 6.51 -0.41
CA ASP A 275 12.12 6.37 -0.62
C ASP A 275 11.80 5.61 -1.91
N ARG A 276 12.31 4.36 -1.98
CA ARG A 276 11.93 3.37 -3.01
C ARG A 276 10.41 3.14 -3.03
N ARG A 277 9.70 3.50 -1.96
CA ARG A 277 8.25 3.48 -1.90
C ARG A 277 7.63 4.41 -2.93
N LEU A 278 8.15 5.63 -3.08
CA LEU A 278 7.63 6.58 -4.07
C LEU A 278 7.81 6.05 -5.50
N GLU A 279 8.95 5.42 -5.78
CA GLU A 279 9.22 4.76 -7.05
C GLU A 279 8.25 3.59 -7.31
N ALA A 280 8.01 2.76 -6.31
CA ALA A 280 7.06 1.66 -6.41
C ALA A 280 5.62 2.15 -6.65
N TYR A 281 5.19 3.21 -5.97
CA TYR A 281 3.90 3.86 -6.23
C TYR A 281 3.83 4.46 -7.64
N GLU A 282 4.91 5.07 -8.13
CA GLU A 282 4.97 5.63 -9.48
C GLU A 282 4.77 4.56 -10.54
N PHE A 283 5.50 3.45 -10.46
CA PHE A 283 5.31 2.31 -11.36
C PHE A 283 3.89 1.73 -11.25
N TYR A 284 3.34 1.60 -10.06
CA TYR A 284 1.97 1.15 -9.88
C TYR A 284 0.96 2.06 -10.59
N ALA A 285 1.06 3.37 -10.37
CA ALA A 285 0.18 4.37 -10.95
C ALA A 285 0.25 4.40 -12.49
N ARG A 286 1.47 4.41 -13.05
CA ARG A 286 1.71 4.39 -14.50
C ARG A 286 1.21 3.09 -15.12
N GLY A 287 1.52 1.96 -14.48
CA GLY A 287 1.06 0.65 -14.95
C GLY A 287 -0.46 0.54 -14.98
N LYS A 288 -1.14 1.00 -13.92
CA LYS A 288 -2.61 1.03 -13.88
C LYS A 288 -3.20 1.92 -14.96
N LEU A 289 -2.64 3.12 -15.16
CA LEU A 289 -3.12 4.04 -16.19
C LEU A 289 -2.90 3.46 -17.59
N ALA A 290 -1.73 2.91 -17.88
CA ALA A 290 -1.41 2.29 -19.17
C ALA A 290 -2.35 1.13 -19.52
N LEU A 291 -2.73 0.29 -18.53
CA LEU A 291 -3.73 -0.76 -18.73
C LEU A 291 -5.09 -0.19 -19.14
N VAL A 292 -5.54 0.87 -18.49
CA VAL A 292 -6.84 1.49 -18.80
C VAL A 292 -6.81 2.19 -20.18
N GLU A 293 -5.66 2.71 -20.59
CA GLU A 293 -5.44 3.31 -21.91
C GLU A 293 -5.23 2.29 -23.04
N GLY A 294 -5.21 0.98 -22.71
CA GLY A 294 -5.03 -0.10 -23.68
C GLY A 294 -3.56 -0.44 -24.00
N SER A 295 -2.60 0.24 -23.36
CA SER A 295 -1.16 -0.05 -23.47
C SER A 295 -0.76 -1.22 -22.58
N THR A 296 -1.36 -2.39 -22.83
CA THR A 296 -1.30 -3.56 -21.94
C THR A 296 0.12 -4.01 -21.62
N GLN A 297 1.00 -4.09 -22.62
CA GLN A 297 2.39 -4.56 -22.44
C GLN A 297 3.17 -3.62 -21.51
N GLN A 298 3.06 -2.30 -21.71
CA GLN A 298 3.70 -1.31 -20.84
C GLN A 298 3.12 -1.36 -19.44
N GLY A 299 1.80 -1.46 -19.34
CA GLY A 299 1.10 -1.53 -18.05
C GLY A 299 1.53 -2.74 -17.20
N ILE A 300 1.71 -3.90 -17.82
CA ILE A 300 2.23 -5.10 -17.16
C ILE A 300 3.69 -4.89 -16.73
N ALA A 301 4.55 -4.35 -17.59
CA ALA A 301 5.95 -4.11 -17.27
C ALA A 301 6.12 -3.15 -16.06
N ASP A 302 5.37 -2.07 -16.04
CA ASP A 302 5.39 -1.11 -14.92
C ASP A 302 4.88 -1.75 -13.62
N LEU A 303 3.79 -2.53 -13.68
CA LEU A 303 3.28 -3.24 -12.50
C LEU A 303 4.25 -4.31 -11.99
N ASP A 304 4.99 -5.01 -12.87
CA ASP A 304 6.03 -5.97 -12.47
C ASP A 304 7.17 -5.27 -11.73
N GLN A 305 7.61 -4.09 -12.21
CA GLN A 305 8.61 -3.28 -11.50
C GLN A 305 8.10 -2.84 -10.12
N SER A 306 6.84 -2.41 -10.04
CA SER A 306 6.22 -2.08 -8.76
C SER A 306 6.17 -3.28 -7.83
N LEU A 307 5.79 -4.46 -8.32
CA LEU A 307 5.71 -5.70 -7.53
C LEU A 307 7.08 -6.11 -6.99
N GLU A 308 8.12 -6.03 -7.81
CA GLU A 308 9.50 -6.32 -7.39
C GLU A 308 9.94 -5.39 -6.26
N LEU A 309 9.70 -4.08 -6.41
CA LEU A 309 10.04 -3.08 -5.38
C LEU A 309 9.27 -3.35 -4.07
N TRP A 310 7.95 -3.55 -4.11
CA TRP A 310 7.17 -3.85 -2.92
C TRP A 310 7.60 -5.12 -2.21
N THR A 311 7.92 -6.17 -2.97
CA THR A 311 8.41 -7.44 -2.42
C THR A 311 9.75 -7.25 -1.73
N ARG A 312 10.69 -6.51 -2.34
CA ARG A 312 12.00 -6.18 -1.78
C ARG A 312 11.89 -5.33 -0.52
N LEU A 313 10.96 -4.37 -0.51
CA LEU A 313 10.68 -3.50 0.64
C LEU A 313 9.96 -4.23 1.80
N GLY A 314 9.47 -5.46 1.60
CA GLY A 314 8.69 -6.17 2.61
C GLY A 314 7.27 -5.63 2.84
N TYR A 315 6.73 -4.83 1.91
CA TYR A 315 5.39 -4.24 1.97
C TYR A 315 4.35 -5.24 1.50
N ARG A 316 3.99 -6.18 2.36
CA ARG A 316 3.11 -7.31 2.03
C ARG A 316 1.74 -6.88 1.52
N LEU A 317 1.14 -5.83 2.10
CA LEU A 317 -0.14 -5.30 1.64
C LEU A 317 -0.05 -4.79 0.20
N ARG A 318 0.97 -3.99 -0.12
CA ARG A 318 1.18 -3.45 -1.46
C ARG A 318 1.54 -4.54 -2.47
N THR A 319 2.34 -5.53 -2.05
CA THR A 319 2.63 -6.73 -2.84
C THR A 319 1.33 -7.45 -3.24
N ALA A 320 0.41 -7.69 -2.29
CA ALA A 320 -0.86 -8.35 -2.56
C ALA A 320 -1.73 -7.55 -3.55
N ILE A 321 -1.84 -6.23 -3.36
CA ILE A 321 -2.65 -5.35 -4.22
C ILE A 321 -2.07 -5.31 -5.64
N THR A 322 -0.75 -5.16 -5.78
CA THR A 322 -0.07 -5.08 -7.09
C THR A 322 -0.12 -6.42 -7.83
N ALA A 323 0.12 -7.52 -7.12
CA ALA A 323 0.00 -8.86 -7.69
C ALA A 323 -1.43 -9.16 -8.17
N ASN A 324 -2.46 -8.72 -7.43
CA ASN A 324 -3.85 -8.84 -7.89
C ASN A 324 -4.12 -7.99 -9.15
N ALA A 325 -3.54 -6.81 -9.27
CA ALA A 325 -3.67 -5.98 -10.48
C ALA A 325 -3.02 -6.68 -11.70
N LEU A 326 -1.82 -7.26 -11.54
CA LEU A 326 -1.14 -8.05 -12.57
C LEU A 326 -1.94 -9.30 -12.96
N ARG A 327 -2.47 -10.03 -11.97
CA ARG A 327 -3.35 -11.16 -12.23
C ARG A 327 -4.57 -10.76 -13.07
N ALA A 328 -5.20 -9.64 -12.72
CA ALA A 328 -6.36 -9.13 -13.47
C ALA A 328 -6.00 -8.73 -14.91
N ALA A 329 -4.78 -8.25 -15.15
CA ALA A 329 -4.30 -7.83 -16.46
C ALA A 329 -3.85 -9.00 -17.34
N THR A 330 -3.26 -10.05 -16.74
CA THR A 330 -2.59 -11.14 -17.47
C THR A 330 -3.36 -12.47 -17.45
N GLY A 331 -4.22 -12.70 -16.45
CA GLY A 331 -4.79 -14.01 -16.15
C GLY A 331 -3.79 -15.01 -15.54
N ASP A 332 -2.53 -14.62 -15.31
CA ASP A 332 -1.50 -15.53 -14.82
C ASP A 332 -1.68 -15.86 -13.33
N ARG A 333 -1.83 -17.15 -13.04
CA ARG A 333 -2.03 -17.70 -11.69
C ARG A 333 -0.85 -17.46 -10.75
N ARG A 334 0.37 -17.25 -11.25
CA ARG A 334 1.53 -16.95 -10.43
C ARG A 334 1.31 -15.68 -9.60
N TYR A 335 0.66 -14.67 -10.17
CA TYR A 335 0.34 -13.46 -9.44
C TYR A 335 -0.74 -13.67 -8.36
N ALA A 336 -1.71 -14.55 -8.61
CA ALA A 336 -2.68 -14.93 -7.57
C ALA A 336 -1.97 -15.60 -6.38
N GLN A 337 -1.04 -16.52 -6.65
CA GLN A 337 -0.26 -17.17 -5.61
C GLN A 337 0.61 -16.16 -4.84
N THR A 338 1.28 -15.25 -5.53
CA THR A 338 2.05 -14.16 -4.90
C THR A 338 1.19 -13.31 -3.98
N ALA A 339 -0.02 -12.95 -4.41
CA ALA A 339 -0.96 -12.18 -3.58
C ALA A 339 -1.43 -12.98 -2.35
N LEU A 340 -1.76 -14.26 -2.51
CA LEU A 340 -2.16 -15.15 -1.40
C LEU A 340 -1.03 -15.37 -0.39
N ASP A 341 0.21 -15.51 -0.86
CA ASP A 341 1.39 -15.64 0.01
C ASP A 341 1.64 -14.35 0.81
N ALA A 342 1.47 -13.20 0.18
CA ALA A 342 1.52 -11.91 0.87
C ALA A 342 0.42 -11.76 1.92
N LEU A 343 -0.78 -12.33 1.68
CA LEU A 343 -1.92 -12.36 2.60
C LEU A 343 -1.88 -13.56 3.57
N ARG A 344 -0.75 -14.24 3.72
CA ARG A 344 -0.62 -15.33 4.69
C ARG A 344 -0.97 -14.83 6.10
N ASN A 345 -1.72 -15.60 6.85
CA ASN A 345 -2.24 -15.28 8.17
C ASN A 345 -3.39 -14.24 8.22
N THR A 346 -4.00 -13.92 7.09
CA THR A 346 -5.20 -13.07 7.01
C THR A 346 -6.33 -13.83 6.30
N PRO A 347 -6.94 -14.84 6.92
CA PRO A 347 -7.93 -15.71 6.25
C PRO A 347 -9.17 -14.94 5.80
N ASN A 348 -9.53 -13.88 6.49
CA ASN A 348 -10.73 -13.08 6.23
C ASN A 348 -10.46 -11.80 5.41
N ALA A 349 -9.23 -11.61 4.90
CA ALA A 349 -8.92 -10.41 4.10
C ALA A 349 -9.87 -10.30 2.89
N TRP A 350 -10.45 -9.11 2.67
CA TRP A 350 -11.36 -8.86 1.54
C TRP A 350 -10.80 -9.31 0.18
N LEU A 351 -9.50 -9.12 -0.01
CA LEU A 351 -8.84 -9.43 -1.27
C LEU A 351 -8.69 -10.94 -1.48
N ARG A 352 -8.57 -11.73 -0.40
CA ARG A 352 -8.44 -13.19 -0.47
C ARG A 352 -9.65 -13.82 -1.12
N GLU A 353 -10.85 -13.45 -0.71
CA GLU A 353 -12.08 -13.97 -1.30
C GLU A 353 -12.17 -13.66 -2.80
N ALA A 354 -11.76 -12.45 -3.21
CA ALA A 354 -11.70 -12.07 -4.62
C ALA A 354 -10.68 -12.89 -5.42
N LEU A 355 -9.54 -13.22 -4.80
CA LEU A 355 -8.51 -14.06 -5.40
C LEU A 355 -8.97 -15.52 -5.51
N GLU A 356 -9.57 -16.07 -4.46
CA GLU A 356 -10.03 -17.46 -4.40
C GLU A 356 -11.23 -17.71 -5.29
N ARG A 357 -12.25 -16.81 -5.32
CA ARG A 357 -13.41 -16.94 -6.22
C ARG A 357 -12.98 -16.97 -7.68
N ARG A 358 -12.11 -16.05 -8.11
CA ARG A 358 -11.67 -15.98 -9.51
C ARG A 358 -10.69 -17.09 -9.91
N THR A 359 -9.95 -17.69 -8.98
CA THR A 359 -9.18 -18.90 -9.26
C THR A 359 -10.09 -20.09 -9.53
N ASN A 360 -11.27 -20.13 -8.93
CA ASN A 360 -12.28 -21.15 -9.20
C ASN A 360 -13.10 -20.86 -10.46
N GLU A 361 -13.43 -19.58 -10.74
CA GLU A 361 -14.13 -19.17 -11.96
C GLU A 361 -13.23 -19.19 -13.20
N ASP A 362 -11.94 -18.89 -13.06
CA ASP A 362 -10.94 -18.94 -14.12
C ASP A 362 -10.27 -20.33 -14.27
N ASP A 363 -10.66 -21.33 -13.45
CA ASP A 363 -10.27 -22.72 -13.66
C ASP A 363 -11.37 -23.49 -14.41
N PRO A 364 -11.33 -23.50 -15.76
CA PRO A 364 -12.30 -24.24 -16.53
C PRO A 364 -12.33 -25.71 -16.15
N LEU A 365 -11.20 -26.28 -15.67
CA LEU A 365 -11.15 -27.64 -15.16
C LEU A 365 -11.86 -27.79 -13.82
N GLY A 366 -11.76 -26.80 -12.93
CA GLY A 366 -12.45 -26.78 -11.65
C GLY A 366 -13.97 -26.76 -11.78
N GLN A 367 -14.48 -26.14 -12.84
CA GLN A 367 -15.91 -26.09 -13.15
C GLN A 367 -16.47 -27.40 -13.71
N LEU A 368 -15.61 -28.30 -14.22
CA LEU A 368 -16.02 -29.53 -14.83
C LEU A 368 -16.20 -30.66 -13.82
N THR A 369 -17.28 -31.41 -13.96
CA THR A 369 -17.49 -32.67 -13.27
C THR A 369 -16.45 -33.72 -13.68
N PRO A 370 -16.21 -34.78 -12.89
CA PRO A 370 -15.30 -35.85 -13.27
C PRO A 370 -15.64 -36.49 -14.62
N ALA A 371 -16.93 -36.57 -14.97
CA ALA A 371 -17.39 -37.08 -16.27
C ALA A 371 -17.02 -36.14 -17.42
N GLU A 372 -17.21 -34.84 -17.25
CA GLU A 372 -16.84 -33.83 -18.24
C GLU A 372 -15.33 -33.70 -18.43
N ARG A 373 -14.51 -33.84 -17.38
CA ARG A 373 -13.06 -33.91 -17.50
C ARG A 373 -12.61 -35.10 -18.34
N ARG A 374 -13.21 -36.26 -18.21
CA ARG A 374 -12.92 -37.44 -19.08
C ARG A 374 -13.30 -37.16 -20.53
N VAL A 375 -14.46 -36.56 -20.77
CA VAL A 375 -14.90 -36.16 -22.12
C VAL A 375 -13.96 -35.12 -22.72
N LEU A 376 -13.50 -34.13 -21.95
CA LEU A 376 -12.50 -33.15 -22.38
C LEU A 376 -11.20 -33.80 -22.83
N GLY A 377 -10.70 -34.82 -22.07
CA GLY A 377 -9.53 -35.59 -22.44
C GLY A 377 -9.64 -36.23 -23.82
N GLU A 378 -10.78 -36.83 -24.12
CA GLU A 378 -11.01 -37.49 -25.43
C GLU A 378 -11.22 -36.46 -26.57
N LEU A 379 -11.84 -35.31 -26.28
CA LEU A 379 -11.95 -34.19 -27.24
C LEU A 379 -10.57 -33.62 -27.60
N CYS A 380 -9.66 -33.48 -26.63
CA CYS A 380 -8.28 -33.01 -26.84
C CYS A 380 -7.43 -34.05 -27.59
N LYS A 381 -7.75 -35.35 -27.49
CA LYS A 381 -7.14 -36.44 -28.33
C LYS A 381 -7.70 -36.47 -29.75
N GLY A 382 -8.68 -35.64 -30.09
CA GLY A 382 -9.22 -35.52 -31.43
C GLY A 382 -10.43 -36.37 -31.73
N LYS A 383 -10.94 -37.17 -30.78
CA LYS A 383 -12.11 -38.05 -31.00
C LYS A 383 -13.38 -37.25 -31.26
N LYS A 384 -14.25 -37.79 -32.11
CA LYS A 384 -15.59 -37.25 -32.37
C LYS A 384 -16.58 -37.64 -31.28
N ALA A 385 -17.64 -36.86 -31.09
CA ALA A 385 -18.64 -37.12 -30.05
C ALA A 385 -19.27 -38.55 -30.10
N ARG A 386 -19.44 -39.12 -31.30
CA ARG A 386 -19.92 -40.49 -31.47
C ARG A 386 -18.92 -41.55 -30.98
N GLU A 387 -17.62 -41.33 -31.22
CA GLU A 387 -16.54 -42.22 -30.77
C GLU A 387 -16.41 -42.14 -29.23
N ILE A 388 -16.54 -40.94 -28.65
CA ILE A 388 -16.54 -40.74 -27.21
C ILE A 388 -17.77 -41.42 -26.56
N ALA A 389 -18.92 -41.31 -27.20
CA ALA A 389 -20.16 -41.99 -26.75
C ALA A 389 -19.98 -43.49 -26.68
N ALA A 390 -19.40 -44.10 -27.72
CA ALA A 390 -19.07 -45.53 -27.73
C ALA A 390 -18.00 -45.89 -26.70
N THR A 391 -16.98 -45.06 -26.50
CA THR A 391 -15.90 -45.32 -25.52
C THR A 391 -16.40 -45.32 -24.08
N PHE A 392 -17.39 -44.49 -23.75
CA PHE A 392 -17.91 -44.35 -22.37
C PHE A 392 -19.25 -45.05 -22.13
N ASP A 393 -19.74 -45.77 -23.13
CA ASP A 393 -21.08 -46.42 -23.08
C ASP A 393 -22.18 -45.42 -22.67
N ARG A 394 -22.24 -44.30 -23.37
CA ARG A 394 -23.20 -43.22 -23.13
C ARG A 394 -23.88 -42.80 -24.42
N SER A 395 -25.07 -42.18 -24.28
CA SER A 395 -25.77 -41.66 -25.44
C SER A 395 -25.02 -40.52 -26.11
N PHE A 396 -25.16 -40.38 -27.42
CA PHE A 396 -24.62 -39.26 -28.17
C PHE A 396 -25.09 -37.88 -27.61
N ASN A 397 -26.36 -37.82 -27.18
CA ASN A 397 -26.93 -36.60 -26.57
C ASN A 397 -26.26 -36.27 -25.23
N THR A 398 -25.91 -37.24 -24.41
CA THR A 398 -25.18 -37.06 -23.15
C THR A 398 -23.80 -36.44 -23.43
N ILE A 399 -23.05 -36.95 -24.40
CA ILE A 399 -21.75 -36.44 -24.78
C ILE A 399 -21.84 -35.03 -25.37
N ASN A 400 -22.88 -34.73 -26.15
CA ASN A 400 -23.10 -33.38 -26.65
C ASN A 400 -23.40 -32.37 -25.53
N ASN A 401 -24.16 -32.76 -24.52
CA ASN A 401 -24.42 -31.90 -23.37
C ASN A 401 -23.13 -31.66 -22.58
N HIS A 402 -22.31 -32.69 -22.31
CA HIS A 402 -20.99 -32.49 -21.71
C HIS A 402 -20.08 -31.58 -22.57
N THR A 403 -20.09 -31.75 -23.91
CA THR A 403 -19.30 -30.92 -24.81
C THR A 403 -19.72 -29.45 -24.73
N ARG A 404 -21.03 -29.16 -24.66
CA ARG A 404 -21.53 -27.80 -24.47
C ARG A 404 -21.13 -27.20 -23.12
N ALA A 405 -21.22 -27.97 -22.03
CA ALA A 405 -20.78 -27.54 -20.71
C ALA A 405 -19.27 -27.24 -20.72
N ILE A 406 -18.45 -28.11 -21.33
CA ILE A 406 -17.01 -27.89 -21.49
C ILE A 406 -16.74 -26.61 -22.30
N PHE A 407 -17.38 -26.41 -23.45
CA PHE A 407 -17.21 -25.20 -24.27
C PHE A 407 -17.62 -23.94 -23.52
N SER A 408 -18.68 -23.99 -22.71
CA SER A 408 -19.12 -22.91 -21.85
C SER A 408 -18.08 -22.59 -20.77
N ALA A 409 -17.56 -23.60 -20.08
CA ALA A 409 -16.55 -23.45 -19.04
C ALA A 409 -15.24 -22.85 -19.57
N PHE A 410 -14.85 -23.20 -20.79
CA PHE A 410 -13.65 -22.67 -21.44
C PHE A 410 -13.92 -21.38 -22.25
N GLY A 411 -15.14 -20.88 -22.32
CA GLY A 411 -15.50 -19.69 -23.10
C GLY A 411 -15.28 -19.83 -24.62
N VAL A 412 -15.26 -21.05 -25.17
CA VAL A 412 -14.94 -21.36 -26.57
C VAL A 412 -16.15 -21.85 -27.34
N ARG A 413 -16.09 -21.76 -28.68
CA ARG A 413 -17.18 -22.17 -29.57
C ARG A 413 -16.82 -23.32 -30.50
N SER A 414 -15.57 -23.79 -30.47
CA SER A 414 -15.09 -24.87 -31.33
C SER A 414 -14.05 -25.73 -30.62
N ARG A 415 -13.90 -26.98 -31.10
CA ARG A 415 -12.87 -27.87 -30.58
C ARG A 415 -11.45 -27.35 -30.84
N ALA A 416 -11.21 -26.72 -31.98
CA ALA A 416 -9.91 -26.14 -32.28
C ALA A 416 -9.54 -25.04 -31.26
N SER A 417 -10.51 -24.15 -30.96
CA SER A 417 -10.36 -23.13 -29.94
C SER A 417 -10.20 -23.73 -28.53
N LEU A 418 -10.88 -24.84 -28.22
CA LEU A 418 -10.74 -25.56 -26.96
C LEU A 418 -9.31 -26.09 -26.77
N VAL A 419 -8.77 -26.76 -27.80
CA VAL A 419 -7.39 -27.31 -27.75
C VAL A 419 -6.37 -26.18 -27.62
N ALA A 420 -6.55 -25.07 -28.36
CA ALA A 420 -5.68 -23.89 -28.26
C ALA A 420 -5.73 -23.29 -26.85
N GLU A 421 -6.92 -23.21 -26.26
CA GLU A 421 -7.08 -22.67 -24.90
C GLU A 421 -6.47 -23.60 -23.84
N CYS A 422 -6.65 -24.92 -23.97
CA CYS A 422 -5.96 -25.88 -23.10
C CYS A 422 -4.43 -25.81 -23.21
N ALA A 423 -3.91 -25.54 -24.42
CA ALA A 423 -2.48 -25.31 -24.62
C ALA A 423 -2.00 -24.02 -23.96
N ARG A 424 -2.76 -22.93 -24.13
CA ARG A 424 -2.50 -21.61 -23.50
C ARG A 424 -2.47 -21.72 -21.98
N LEU A 425 -3.35 -22.50 -21.41
CA LEU A 425 -3.44 -22.74 -19.96
C LEU A 425 -2.41 -23.75 -19.43
N GLY A 426 -1.59 -24.37 -20.31
CA GLY A 426 -0.58 -25.36 -19.92
C GLY A 426 -1.13 -26.69 -19.39
N ILE A 427 -2.42 -26.98 -19.60
CA ILE A 427 -3.13 -28.14 -19.03
C ILE A 427 -3.29 -29.31 -19.99
N LEU A 428 -2.75 -29.20 -21.22
CA LEU A 428 -2.94 -30.25 -22.25
C LEU A 428 -2.36 -31.60 -21.86
N ASP A 429 -1.24 -31.63 -21.16
CA ASP A 429 -0.56 -32.86 -20.77
C ASP A 429 -1.26 -33.49 -19.55
N ASP A 430 -1.73 -32.69 -18.63
CA ASP A 430 -2.52 -33.13 -17.45
C ASP A 430 -3.84 -33.76 -17.92
N ILE A 431 -4.52 -33.14 -18.88
CA ILE A 431 -5.80 -33.62 -19.41
C ILE A 431 -5.63 -34.94 -20.18
N LYS A 432 -4.55 -35.09 -20.93
CA LYS A 432 -4.28 -36.33 -21.68
C LYS A 432 -3.92 -37.51 -20.79
N SER A 433 -3.43 -37.26 -19.57
CA SER A 433 -3.05 -38.27 -18.58
C SER A 433 -4.24 -38.80 -17.75
N VAL A 434 -5.38 -38.13 -17.76
CA VAL A 434 -6.59 -38.55 -17.03
C VAL A 434 -7.17 -39.83 -17.69
N ARG A 435 -7.00 -40.95 -17.04
CA ARG A 435 -7.56 -42.25 -17.43
C ARG A 435 -9.00 -42.45 -16.95
#